data_0a42b4f34ac4ed6ab93d653082ed83cd
#
_entry.id   0a42b4f34ac4ed6ab93d653082ed83cd
#
_cell.length_a   1.000
_cell.length_b   1.000
_cell.length_c   1.000
_cell.angle_alpha   90.00
_cell.angle_beta   90.00
_cell.angle_gamma   90.00
#
_symmetry.space_group_name_H-M   'P 1'
#
loop_
_entity.id
_entity.type
_entity.pdbx_description
1 polymer ?
#
loop_
_entity_poly.entity_id
_entity_poly.type
_entity_poly.pdbx_seq_one_letter_code
_entity_poly.pdbx_strand_id
1 'polypeptide(L)'
;MKKKKIIILSIMIIVVALLLEASILKYVNDKNAHRTSKVLLDRVITVLDKNDESRNELIESLKDDYIVRAKAVSYMIDADQAVEYDVNELQKIAKLMAVDEIHLFDDQGTIYSGSAPKYFGYNFDSGRQVEYFKPMLKDKSLTMCQDVTPNTAEGKKMMYAITWNEDGTKMLQVGIEPKRLLNEIKQNNISNVVAGMPVYKAMEIMVADADTQVIEGATDSSKLGKKLEDVGISSDHVSADDATVTQIRMDGKHCRCMMHQNDNYIVIVTVEDSFYQQGGMIAIFIVGAYLVLASCCITYMFSKVMKERLEKEKLIYTSNTDELTRCLNRHAYENDMKKLNLSEEWVYISVDLNGLKRANDSYGHMAGDELICAAADCMRDSFHEYGKV
;
A
#
# COMPACT_ATOMS: atom_id res chain seq x y z
N MET A 1 -32.67 1.64 39.10
CA MET A 1 -32.15 2.77 38.29
C MET A 1 -30.63 2.73 38.07
N LYS A 2 -29.79 2.55 39.09
CA LYS A 2 -28.29 2.56 38.94
C LYS A 2 -27.75 1.49 37.99
N LYS A 3 -28.22 0.24 38.01
CA LYS A 3 -27.79 -0.87 37.11
C LYS A 3 -28.01 -0.53 35.63
N LYS A 4 -29.17 -0.01 35.23
CA LYS A 4 -29.45 0.41 33.84
C LYS A 4 -28.49 1.47 33.34
N LYS A 5 -28.16 2.47 34.19
CA LYS A 5 -27.22 3.57 33.83
C LYS A 5 -25.78 3.00 33.59
N ILE A 6 -25.34 2.05 34.41
CA ILE A 6 -24.01 1.43 34.25
C ILE A 6 -23.92 0.63 32.93
N ILE A 7 -24.94 -0.17 32.60
CA ILE A 7 -25.00 -0.92 31.34
C ILE A 7 -24.97 0.02 30.14
N ILE A 8 -25.78 1.09 30.16
CA ILE A 8 -25.79 2.08 29.07
C ILE A 8 -24.42 2.75 28.91
N LEU A 9 -23.78 3.13 30.01
CA LEU A 9 -22.45 3.73 29.99
C LEU A 9 -21.40 2.76 29.41
N SER A 10 -21.43 1.47 29.82
CA SER A 10 -20.53 0.47 29.28
C SER A 10 -20.73 0.26 27.77
N ILE A 11 -21.95 0.21 27.27
CA ILE A 11 -22.26 0.08 25.85
C ILE A 11 -21.72 1.32 25.10
N MET A 12 -21.93 2.52 25.65
CA MET A 12 -21.43 3.75 25.02
C MET A 12 -19.89 3.76 24.91
N ILE A 13 -19.19 3.32 25.96
CA ILE A 13 -17.74 3.22 25.97
C ILE A 13 -17.25 2.21 24.90
N ILE A 14 -17.90 1.04 24.79
CA ILE A 14 -17.58 0.03 23.80
C ILE A 14 -17.76 0.58 22.38
N VAL A 15 -18.89 1.26 22.12
CA VAL A 15 -19.16 1.86 20.80
C VAL A 15 -18.11 2.91 20.43
N VAL A 16 -17.77 3.79 21.39
CA VAL A 16 -16.72 4.82 21.16
C VAL A 16 -15.36 4.17 20.89
N ALA A 17 -15.00 3.12 21.64
CA ALA A 17 -13.74 2.42 21.45
C ALA A 17 -13.67 1.74 20.06
N LEU A 18 -14.75 1.09 19.61
CA LEU A 18 -14.83 0.49 18.28
C LEU A 18 -14.77 1.53 17.14
N LEU A 19 -15.39 2.68 17.31
CA LEU A 19 -15.31 3.78 16.33
C LEU A 19 -13.89 4.35 16.24
N LEU A 20 -13.22 4.51 17.38
CA LEU A 20 -11.82 4.91 17.43
C LEU A 20 -10.91 3.89 16.75
N GLU A 21 -11.09 2.61 17.03
CA GLU A 21 -10.34 1.52 16.40
C GLU A 21 -10.52 1.52 14.88
N ALA A 22 -11.77 1.60 14.39
CA ALA A 22 -12.07 1.66 12.96
C ALA A 22 -11.39 2.86 12.30
N SER A 23 -11.35 4.02 12.96
CA SER A 23 -10.69 5.23 12.47
C SER A 23 -9.16 5.07 12.41
N ILE A 24 -8.57 4.47 13.45
CA ILE A 24 -7.13 4.19 13.49
C ILE A 24 -6.74 3.17 12.40
N LEU A 25 -7.51 2.08 12.26
CA LEU A 25 -7.28 1.07 11.22
C LEU A 25 -7.37 1.66 9.83
N LYS A 26 -8.37 2.53 9.57
CA LYS A 26 -8.48 3.23 8.30
C LYS A 26 -7.24 4.08 8.04
N TYR A 27 -6.82 4.89 9.00
CA TYR A 27 -5.62 5.73 8.87
C TYR A 27 -4.34 4.92 8.61
N VAL A 28 -4.13 3.81 9.35
CA VAL A 28 -2.97 2.93 9.18
C VAL A 28 -3.00 2.25 7.82
N ASN A 29 -4.17 1.77 7.38
CA ASN A 29 -4.35 1.14 6.06
C ASN A 29 -4.09 2.14 4.92
N ASP A 30 -4.57 3.37 5.04
CA ASP A 30 -4.35 4.43 4.06
C ASP A 30 -2.85 4.75 3.96
N LYS A 31 -2.16 4.88 5.09
CA LYS A 31 -0.72 5.15 5.13
C LYS A 31 0.10 3.98 4.57
N ASN A 32 -0.27 2.74 4.90
CA ASN A 32 0.40 1.55 4.38
C ASN A 32 0.17 1.38 2.88
N ALA A 33 -1.05 1.62 2.40
CA ALA A 33 -1.36 1.60 0.98
C ALA A 33 -0.51 2.60 0.21
N HIS A 34 -0.46 3.84 0.67
CA HIS A 34 0.36 4.89 0.07
C HIS A 34 1.84 4.48 0.02
N ARG A 35 2.41 4.03 1.15
CA ARG A 35 3.81 3.61 1.22
C ARG A 35 4.12 2.44 0.28
N THR A 36 3.26 1.43 0.26
CA THR A 36 3.46 0.23 -0.58
C THR A 36 3.34 0.58 -2.05
N SER A 37 2.32 1.37 -2.44
CA SER A 37 2.15 1.82 -3.82
C SER A 37 3.33 2.66 -4.28
N LYS A 38 3.84 3.57 -3.43
CA LYS A 38 5.02 4.38 -3.76
C LYS A 38 6.27 3.54 -3.98
N VAL A 39 6.56 2.59 -3.07
CA VAL A 39 7.72 1.69 -3.21
C VAL A 39 7.63 0.85 -4.49
N LEU A 40 6.44 0.37 -4.84
CA LEU A 40 6.23 -0.36 -6.09
C LEU A 40 6.40 0.54 -7.31
N LEU A 41 5.83 1.74 -7.27
CA LEU A 41 5.95 2.73 -8.34
C LEU A 41 7.42 3.08 -8.60
N ASP A 42 8.17 3.49 -7.57
CA ASP A 42 9.59 3.81 -7.64
C ASP A 42 10.41 2.63 -8.18
N ARG A 43 10.06 1.41 -7.79
CA ARG A 43 10.71 0.19 -8.29
C ARG A 43 10.46 -0.02 -9.77
N VAL A 44 9.21 0.15 -10.24
CA VAL A 44 8.86 0.01 -11.66
C VAL A 44 9.62 1.04 -12.48
N ILE A 45 9.59 2.31 -12.08
CA ILE A 45 10.32 3.40 -12.74
C ILE A 45 11.80 3.05 -12.82
N THR A 46 12.44 2.68 -11.70
CA THR A 46 13.86 2.33 -11.67
C THR A 46 14.20 1.18 -12.64
N VAL A 47 13.32 0.16 -12.74
CA VAL A 47 13.54 -0.97 -13.66
C VAL A 47 13.40 -0.54 -15.11
N LEU A 48 12.43 0.30 -15.44
CA LEU A 48 12.22 0.81 -16.80
C LEU A 48 13.39 1.71 -17.22
N ASP A 49 13.79 2.66 -16.38
CA ASP A 49 14.91 3.58 -16.65
C ASP A 49 16.21 2.80 -16.86
N LYS A 50 16.50 1.82 -16.00
CA LYS A 50 17.69 0.98 -16.14
C LYS A 50 17.66 0.14 -17.41
N ASN A 51 16.47 -0.33 -17.82
CA ASN A 51 16.31 -1.08 -19.07
C ASN A 51 16.61 -0.20 -20.30
N ASP A 52 16.11 1.05 -20.28
CA ASP A 52 16.35 2.04 -21.34
C ASP A 52 17.83 2.45 -21.39
N GLU A 53 18.46 2.70 -20.25
CA GLU A 53 19.90 3.01 -20.13
C GLU A 53 20.74 1.87 -20.73
N SER A 54 20.50 0.63 -20.28
CA SER A 54 21.23 -0.57 -20.77
C SER A 54 21.07 -0.75 -22.29
N ARG A 55 19.86 -0.50 -22.81
CA ARG A 55 19.59 -0.56 -24.26
C ARG A 55 20.38 0.50 -25.01
N ASN A 56 20.42 1.73 -24.52
CA ASN A 56 21.15 2.83 -25.16
C ASN A 56 22.66 2.59 -25.12
N GLU A 57 23.21 2.12 -23.99
CA GLU A 57 24.62 1.72 -23.90
C GLU A 57 24.97 0.62 -24.90
N LEU A 58 24.10 -0.40 -25.06
CA LEU A 58 24.30 -1.45 -26.06
C LEU A 58 24.29 -0.90 -27.49
N ILE A 59 23.35 0.00 -27.81
CA ILE A 59 23.26 0.64 -29.13
C ILE A 59 24.57 1.41 -29.42
N GLU A 60 25.05 2.24 -28.52
CA GLU A 60 26.29 3.01 -28.72
C GLU A 60 27.51 2.09 -28.84
N SER A 61 27.62 1.05 -28.01
CA SER A 61 28.68 0.05 -28.11
C SER A 61 28.68 -0.69 -29.45
N LEU A 62 27.48 -1.01 -30.00
CA LEU A 62 27.37 -1.63 -31.32
C LEU A 62 27.74 -0.66 -32.45
N LYS A 63 27.37 0.62 -32.36
CA LYS A 63 27.74 1.65 -33.32
C LYS A 63 29.26 1.77 -33.42
N ASP A 64 29.93 1.85 -32.29
CA ASP A 64 31.41 1.93 -32.25
C ASP A 64 32.05 0.68 -32.88
N ASP A 65 31.59 -0.52 -32.51
CA ASP A 65 32.09 -1.80 -33.09
C ASP A 65 31.87 -1.83 -34.60
N TYR A 66 30.72 -1.39 -35.09
CA TYR A 66 30.39 -1.43 -36.54
C TYR A 66 31.18 -0.37 -37.32
N ILE A 67 31.50 0.79 -36.75
CA ILE A 67 32.39 1.76 -37.33
C ILE A 67 33.83 1.17 -37.45
N VAL A 68 34.31 0.46 -36.43
CA VAL A 68 35.61 -0.19 -36.45
C VAL A 68 35.66 -1.26 -37.56
N ARG A 69 34.57 -2.05 -37.74
CA ARG A 69 34.48 -3.02 -38.83
C ARG A 69 34.47 -2.38 -40.19
N ALA A 70 33.74 -1.26 -40.36
CA ALA A 70 33.73 -0.52 -41.62
C ALA A 70 35.15 -0.03 -41.97
N LYS A 71 35.88 0.56 -41.01
CA LYS A 71 37.29 0.99 -41.20
C LYS A 71 38.20 -0.20 -41.56
N ALA A 72 38.06 -1.34 -40.87
CA ALA A 72 38.87 -2.53 -41.13
C ALA A 72 38.60 -3.08 -42.54
N VAL A 73 37.35 -3.16 -42.97
CA VAL A 73 36.99 -3.60 -44.35
C VAL A 73 37.49 -2.57 -45.37
N SER A 74 37.42 -1.27 -45.11
CA SER A 74 38.01 -0.27 -46.00
C SER A 74 39.49 -0.46 -46.19
N TYR A 75 40.24 -0.67 -45.10
CA TYR A 75 41.67 -0.94 -45.16
C TYR A 75 42.02 -2.21 -45.95
N MET A 76 41.20 -3.31 -45.77
CA MET A 76 41.40 -4.56 -46.54
C MET A 76 41.24 -4.38 -48.04
N ILE A 77 40.24 -3.59 -48.46
CA ILE A 77 39.94 -3.31 -49.86
C ILE A 77 41.01 -2.37 -50.46
N ASP A 78 41.48 -1.38 -49.69
CA ASP A 78 42.54 -0.51 -50.18
C ASP A 78 43.89 -1.21 -50.30
N ALA A 79 44.13 -2.24 -49.49
CA ALA A 79 45.35 -3.08 -49.58
C ALA A 79 45.39 -3.98 -50.81
N ASP A 80 44.25 -4.39 -51.37
CA ASP A 80 44.14 -5.21 -52.57
C ASP A 80 42.99 -4.71 -53.45
N GLN A 81 43.28 -3.82 -54.41
CA GLN A 81 42.29 -3.19 -55.27
C GLN A 81 41.58 -4.20 -56.19
N ALA A 82 42.09 -5.39 -56.43
CA ALA A 82 41.41 -6.41 -57.18
C ALA A 82 40.12 -6.91 -56.50
N VAL A 83 40.06 -6.82 -55.17
CA VAL A 83 38.90 -7.20 -54.36
C VAL A 83 37.72 -6.27 -54.53
N GLU A 84 37.97 -5.02 -54.90
CA GLU A 84 36.95 -3.98 -54.95
C GLU A 84 35.75 -4.29 -55.88
N TYR A 85 36.01 -5.01 -56.98
CA TYR A 85 34.98 -5.38 -57.95
C TYR A 85 34.61 -6.86 -57.94
N ASP A 86 35.25 -7.65 -57.07
CA ASP A 86 34.96 -9.06 -56.92
C ASP A 86 33.91 -9.32 -55.83
N VAL A 87 32.66 -9.53 -56.26
CA VAL A 87 31.53 -9.82 -55.36
C VAL A 87 31.81 -11.02 -54.44
N ASN A 88 32.49 -12.08 -54.96
CA ASN A 88 32.74 -13.29 -54.18
C ASN A 88 33.80 -13.03 -53.07
N GLU A 89 34.84 -12.26 -53.36
CA GLU A 89 35.84 -11.88 -52.37
C GLU A 89 35.22 -10.92 -51.33
N LEU A 90 34.41 -9.97 -51.77
CA LEU A 90 33.67 -9.06 -50.83
C LEU A 90 32.72 -9.86 -49.92
N GLN A 91 32.07 -10.95 -50.43
CA GLN A 91 31.25 -11.83 -49.60
C GLN A 91 32.09 -12.62 -48.59
N LYS A 92 33.32 -13.05 -48.96
CA LYS A 92 34.23 -13.70 -48.02
C LYS A 92 34.69 -12.75 -46.93
N ILE A 93 35.04 -11.51 -47.29
CA ILE A 93 35.39 -10.43 -46.33
C ILE A 93 34.20 -10.13 -45.41
N ALA A 94 33.01 -10.01 -45.95
CA ALA A 94 31.82 -9.80 -45.14
C ALA A 94 31.63 -10.89 -44.07
N LYS A 95 31.84 -12.16 -44.50
CA LYS A 95 31.75 -13.29 -43.59
C LYS A 95 32.88 -13.30 -42.55
N LEU A 96 34.10 -12.95 -42.94
CA LEU A 96 35.27 -12.87 -42.04
C LEU A 96 35.03 -11.79 -40.97
N MET A 97 34.51 -10.63 -41.37
CA MET A 97 34.27 -9.48 -40.49
C MET A 97 32.92 -9.57 -39.75
N ALA A 98 32.18 -10.66 -39.94
CA ALA A 98 30.85 -10.87 -39.34
C ALA A 98 29.90 -9.67 -39.61
N VAL A 99 29.89 -9.24 -40.89
CA VAL A 99 28.92 -8.27 -41.42
C VAL A 99 28.05 -8.95 -42.48
N ASP A 100 26.80 -8.53 -42.63
CA ASP A 100 25.85 -9.12 -43.58
C ASP A 100 26.03 -8.55 -44.99
N GLU A 101 26.35 -7.27 -45.09
CA GLU A 101 26.46 -6.55 -46.37
C GLU A 101 27.64 -5.58 -46.35
N ILE A 102 28.33 -5.45 -47.54
CA ILE A 102 29.35 -4.44 -47.81
C ILE A 102 28.90 -3.68 -49.03
N HIS A 103 28.92 -2.35 -48.97
CA HIS A 103 28.63 -1.45 -50.06
C HIS A 103 29.76 -0.46 -50.23
N LEU A 104 30.21 -0.28 -51.49
CA LEU A 104 31.16 0.73 -51.86
C LEU A 104 30.43 1.84 -52.63
N PHE A 105 30.55 3.06 -52.12
CA PHE A 105 29.98 4.27 -52.73
C PHE A 105 31.08 5.09 -53.37
N ASP A 106 30.75 5.67 -54.51
CA ASP A 106 31.58 6.70 -55.13
C ASP A 106 31.50 8.03 -54.35
N ASP A 107 32.21 9.05 -54.81
CA ASP A 107 32.22 10.37 -54.23
C ASP A 107 30.91 11.16 -54.44
N GLN A 108 30.00 10.66 -55.26
CA GLN A 108 28.64 11.18 -55.43
C GLN A 108 27.60 10.47 -54.57
N GLY A 109 28.02 9.45 -53.81
CA GLY A 109 27.13 8.70 -52.91
C GLY A 109 26.32 7.62 -53.64
N THR A 110 26.80 7.07 -54.76
CA THR A 110 26.16 5.97 -55.49
C THR A 110 26.90 4.66 -55.23
N ILE A 111 26.16 3.58 -54.93
CA ILE A 111 26.72 2.23 -54.75
C ILE A 111 27.15 1.70 -56.13
N TYR A 112 28.44 1.57 -56.32
CA TYR A 112 29.00 1.00 -57.55
C TYR A 112 29.50 -0.43 -57.40
N SER A 113 29.81 -0.85 -56.20
CA SER A 113 30.28 -2.21 -55.92
C SER A 113 29.86 -2.65 -54.49
N GLY A 114 30.04 -3.94 -54.19
CA GLY A 114 29.71 -4.47 -52.88
C GLY A 114 29.44 -5.98 -52.88
N SER A 115 29.20 -6.53 -51.69
CA SER A 115 28.87 -7.96 -51.50
C SER A 115 27.45 -8.33 -51.90
N ALA A 116 26.57 -7.33 -52.14
CA ALA A 116 25.15 -7.49 -52.47
C ALA A 116 24.78 -6.72 -53.75
N PRO A 117 24.91 -7.34 -54.95
CA PRO A 117 24.67 -6.68 -56.25
C PRO A 117 23.30 -6.06 -56.46
N LYS A 118 22.28 -6.52 -55.69
CA LYS A 118 20.92 -5.99 -55.76
C LYS A 118 20.81 -4.50 -55.39
N TYR A 119 21.83 -3.93 -54.73
CA TYR A 119 21.88 -2.52 -54.34
C TYR A 119 22.70 -1.62 -55.28
N PHE A 120 23.34 -2.20 -56.32
CA PHE A 120 24.15 -1.40 -57.24
C PHE A 120 23.29 -0.35 -57.95
N GLY A 121 23.74 0.87 -58.01
CA GLY A 121 23.02 2.04 -58.51
C GLY A 121 22.13 2.78 -57.50
N TYR A 122 21.94 2.23 -56.29
CA TYR A 122 21.29 2.98 -55.21
C TYR A 122 22.22 4.10 -54.75
N ASN A 123 21.60 5.24 -54.42
CA ASN A 123 22.31 6.43 -53.94
C ASN A 123 21.63 6.98 -52.67
N PHE A 124 22.16 8.04 -52.13
CA PHE A 124 21.61 8.66 -50.92
C PHE A 124 20.23 9.30 -51.08
N ASP A 125 19.65 9.35 -52.29
CA ASP A 125 18.27 9.77 -52.59
C ASP A 125 17.33 8.58 -52.79
N SER A 126 17.82 7.34 -52.79
CA SER A 126 17.05 6.15 -53.10
C SER A 126 16.08 5.71 -51.95
N GLY A 127 16.14 6.36 -50.79
CA GLY A 127 15.22 6.07 -49.69
C GLY A 127 15.67 6.67 -48.36
N ARG A 128 14.76 6.72 -47.39
CA ARG A 128 14.97 7.35 -46.07
C ARG A 128 16.19 6.78 -45.30
N GLN A 129 16.43 5.49 -45.44
CA GLN A 129 17.54 4.82 -44.73
C GLN A 129 18.88 5.32 -45.26
N VAL A 130 19.08 5.37 -46.60
CA VAL A 130 20.34 5.84 -47.21
C VAL A 130 20.52 7.34 -47.11
N GLU A 131 19.41 8.10 -47.12
CA GLU A 131 19.43 9.56 -46.95
C GLU A 131 20.10 10.04 -45.68
N TYR A 132 20.06 9.24 -44.61
CA TYR A 132 20.76 9.51 -43.34
C TYR A 132 22.23 9.83 -43.51
N PHE A 133 22.89 9.26 -44.53
CA PHE A 133 24.31 9.37 -44.79
C PHE A 133 24.70 10.55 -45.71
N LYS A 134 23.78 11.37 -46.19
CA LYS A 134 24.07 12.57 -47.00
C LYS A 134 25.14 13.51 -46.41
N PRO A 135 25.28 13.71 -45.10
CA PRO A 135 26.34 14.52 -44.55
C PRO A 135 27.74 14.05 -44.93
N MET A 136 27.94 12.76 -45.23
CA MET A 136 29.22 12.19 -45.66
C MET A 136 29.78 12.88 -46.92
N LEU A 137 28.89 13.32 -47.85
CA LEU A 137 29.28 14.01 -49.08
C LEU A 137 29.91 15.40 -48.84
N LYS A 138 29.63 16.01 -47.67
CA LYS A 138 30.11 17.35 -47.32
C LYS A 138 31.38 17.34 -46.49
N ASP A 139 31.60 16.27 -45.70
CA ASP A 139 32.68 16.14 -44.78
C ASP A 139 33.30 14.76 -44.83
N LYS A 140 34.48 14.65 -45.40
CA LYS A 140 35.23 13.40 -45.56
C LYS A 140 35.87 12.89 -44.26
N SER A 141 35.86 13.65 -43.20
CA SER A 141 36.34 13.25 -41.89
C SER A 141 35.28 12.48 -41.09
N LEU A 142 34.01 12.52 -41.50
CA LEU A 142 32.92 11.87 -40.80
C LEU A 142 33.00 10.34 -40.87
N THR A 143 32.62 9.72 -39.77
CA THR A 143 32.20 8.34 -39.71
C THR A 143 30.82 8.32 -39.08
N MET A 144 29.89 7.57 -39.65
CA MET A 144 28.50 7.55 -39.21
C MET A 144 28.02 6.13 -39.04
N CYS A 145 27.22 5.89 -38.00
CA CYS A 145 26.44 4.69 -37.83
C CYS A 145 25.02 5.05 -37.46
N GLN A 146 24.04 4.51 -38.16
CA GLN A 146 22.63 4.76 -37.90
C GLN A 146 22.06 3.74 -36.90
N ASP A 147 20.98 4.14 -36.23
CA ASP A 147 20.20 3.24 -35.39
C ASP A 147 19.51 2.15 -36.21
N VAL A 148 18.97 1.15 -35.52
CA VAL A 148 18.21 0.07 -36.15
C VAL A 148 17.11 0.64 -37.03
N THR A 149 17.27 0.48 -38.33
CA THR A 149 16.35 1.04 -39.34
C THR A 149 15.98 -0.04 -40.36
N PRO A 150 14.73 -0.10 -40.86
CA PRO A 150 14.39 -0.95 -41.99
C PRO A 150 15.20 -0.55 -43.23
N ASN A 151 15.88 -1.51 -43.87
CA ASN A 151 16.62 -1.24 -45.11
C ASN A 151 15.66 -0.88 -46.25
N THR A 152 16.16 -0.10 -47.22
CA THR A 152 15.36 0.46 -48.35
C THR A 152 14.76 -0.61 -49.25
N ALA A 153 15.45 -1.76 -49.43
CA ALA A 153 15.01 -2.74 -50.44
C ALA A 153 14.06 -3.82 -49.88
N GLU A 154 14.27 -4.27 -48.63
CA GLU A 154 13.59 -5.46 -48.06
C GLU A 154 12.82 -5.16 -46.79
N GLY A 155 12.97 -3.96 -46.20
CA GLY A 155 12.40 -3.64 -44.90
C GLY A 155 13.00 -4.41 -43.74
N LYS A 156 14.14 -5.08 -43.93
CA LYS A 156 14.86 -5.81 -42.89
C LYS A 156 15.49 -4.83 -41.92
N LYS A 157 15.36 -5.07 -40.61
CA LYS A 157 15.95 -4.23 -39.56
C LYS A 157 17.45 -4.39 -39.53
N MET A 158 18.18 -3.35 -39.90
CA MET A 158 19.65 -3.34 -40.05
C MET A 158 20.23 -2.12 -39.35
N MET A 159 21.49 -2.17 -38.99
CA MET A 159 22.33 -1.01 -38.68
C MET A 159 23.43 -0.90 -39.76
N TYR A 160 23.65 0.30 -40.22
CA TYR A 160 24.67 0.58 -41.24
C TYR A 160 25.70 1.55 -40.69
N ALA A 161 26.99 1.19 -40.78
CA ALA A 161 28.11 2.05 -40.48
C ALA A 161 28.87 2.40 -41.75
N ILE A 162 29.22 3.67 -41.96
CA ILE A 162 29.90 4.16 -43.14
C ILE A 162 31.16 4.97 -42.76
N THR A 163 32.19 4.87 -43.54
CA THR A 163 33.43 5.64 -43.43
C THR A 163 33.99 5.97 -44.80
N TRP A 164 34.75 7.06 -44.94
CA TRP A 164 35.60 7.29 -46.07
C TRP A 164 36.84 6.38 -46.01
N ASN A 165 37.36 5.99 -47.13
CA ASN A 165 38.70 5.39 -47.22
C ASN A 165 39.80 6.44 -46.87
N GLU A 166 41.03 5.99 -46.68
CA GLU A 166 42.14 6.83 -46.27
C GLU A 166 42.41 7.98 -47.25
N ASP A 167 42.28 7.71 -48.56
CA ASP A 167 42.47 8.69 -49.65
C ASP A 167 41.29 9.61 -49.89
N GLY A 168 40.13 9.37 -49.24
CA GLY A 168 38.90 10.15 -49.42
C GLY A 168 38.31 10.06 -50.84
N THR A 169 38.53 8.94 -51.57
CA THR A 169 38.08 8.72 -52.94
C THR A 169 36.80 7.89 -53.04
N LYS A 170 36.50 7.09 -52.02
CA LYS A 170 35.32 6.26 -51.95
C LYS A 170 34.85 6.09 -50.51
N MET A 171 33.56 5.81 -50.32
CA MET A 171 33.02 5.47 -49.00
C MET A 171 32.73 3.98 -48.94
N LEU A 172 32.99 3.41 -47.76
CA LEU A 172 32.67 2.04 -47.44
C LEU A 172 31.61 1.97 -46.36
N GLN A 173 30.56 1.23 -46.65
CA GLN A 173 29.47 0.96 -45.69
C GLN A 173 29.38 -0.51 -45.42
N VAL A 174 29.21 -0.86 -44.14
CA VAL A 174 28.87 -2.22 -43.71
C VAL A 174 27.45 -2.22 -43.15
N GLY A 175 26.68 -3.25 -43.54
CA GLY A 175 25.33 -3.48 -43.01
C GLY A 175 25.30 -4.73 -42.13
N ILE A 176 24.69 -4.62 -40.95
CA ILE A 176 24.64 -5.69 -39.97
C ILE A 176 23.23 -5.79 -39.37
N GLU A 177 22.69 -7.01 -39.36
CA GLU A 177 21.48 -7.30 -38.57
C GLU A 177 21.84 -7.42 -37.09
N PRO A 178 21.45 -6.48 -36.21
CA PRO A 178 21.86 -6.48 -34.81
C PRO A 178 21.04 -7.51 -34.00
N LYS A 179 21.23 -8.80 -34.28
CA LYS A 179 20.42 -9.89 -33.68
C LYS A 179 20.39 -9.87 -32.17
N ARG A 180 21.55 -9.56 -31.53
CA ARG A 180 21.65 -9.46 -30.08
C ARG A 180 20.72 -8.33 -29.55
N LEU A 181 20.83 -7.15 -30.13
CA LEU A 181 20.00 -5.99 -29.74
C LEU A 181 18.52 -6.26 -29.99
N LEU A 182 18.18 -6.84 -31.17
CA LEU A 182 16.79 -7.17 -31.50
C LEU A 182 16.19 -8.20 -30.53
N ASN A 183 16.98 -9.18 -30.09
CA ASN A 183 16.55 -10.14 -29.08
C ASN A 183 16.38 -9.48 -27.70
N GLU A 184 17.28 -8.60 -27.33
CA GLU A 184 17.22 -7.88 -26.05
C GLU A 184 15.99 -6.95 -26.01
N ILE A 185 15.74 -6.19 -27.06
CA ILE A 185 14.51 -5.36 -27.21
C ILE A 185 13.25 -6.24 -27.09
N LYS A 186 13.27 -7.44 -27.70
CA LYS A 186 12.11 -8.35 -27.64
C LYS A 186 11.91 -8.95 -26.25
N GLN A 187 12.97 -9.29 -25.54
CA GLN A 187 12.90 -9.88 -24.19
C GLN A 187 12.56 -8.85 -23.13
N ASN A 188 13.12 -7.66 -23.25
CA ASN A 188 13.00 -6.58 -22.28
C ASN A 188 11.96 -5.53 -22.71
N ASN A 189 10.97 -5.91 -23.51
CA ASN A 189 9.87 -5.00 -23.82
C ASN A 189 9.04 -4.74 -22.52
N ILE A 190 8.40 -3.60 -22.43
CA ILE A 190 7.63 -3.14 -21.28
C ILE A 190 6.65 -4.22 -20.81
N SER A 191 5.98 -4.91 -21.76
CA SER A 191 5.02 -5.98 -21.42
C SER A 191 5.66 -7.14 -20.65
N ASN A 192 6.82 -7.63 -21.11
CA ASN A 192 7.52 -8.74 -20.45
C ASN A 192 8.10 -8.34 -19.10
N VAL A 193 8.66 -7.12 -19.02
CA VAL A 193 9.22 -6.57 -17.79
C VAL A 193 8.13 -6.46 -16.72
N VAL A 194 6.99 -5.86 -17.06
CA VAL A 194 5.88 -5.65 -16.10
C VAL A 194 5.21 -6.98 -15.73
N ALA A 195 4.98 -7.87 -16.70
CA ALA A 195 4.39 -9.19 -16.43
C ALA A 195 5.25 -10.06 -15.48
N GLY A 196 6.58 -9.88 -15.52
CA GLY A 196 7.51 -10.57 -14.63
C GLY A 196 7.66 -9.98 -13.23
N MET A 197 7.04 -8.82 -12.95
CA MET A 197 7.16 -8.19 -11.64
C MET A 197 6.34 -8.91 -10.57
N PRO A 198 6.93 -9.18 -9.39
CA PRO A 198 6.19 -9.76 -8.28
C PRO A 198 5.23 -8.72 -7.71
N VAL A 199 3.94 -9.02 -7.77
CA VAL A 199 2.88 -8.21 -7.14
C VAL A 199 2.16 -9.02 -6.07
N TYR A 200 1.68 -8.34 -5.03
CA TYR A 200 0.83 -8.98 -4.04
C TYR A 200 -0.58 -9.18 -4.62
N LYS A 201 -1.29 -10.17 -4.06
CA LYS A 201 -2.71 -10.39 -4.41
C LYS A 201 -3.50 -9.09 -4.22
N ALA A 202 -4.36 -8.76 -5.19
CA ALA A 202 -5.16 -7.53 -5.23
C ALA A 202 -4.35 -6.23 -5.52
N MET A 203 -3.14 -6.36 -6.04
CA MET A 203 -2.36 -5.25 -6.60
C MET A 203 -2.12 -5.48 -8.07
N GLU A 204 -2.14 -4.42 -8.85
CA GLU A 204 -1.82 -4.46 -10.27
C GLU A 204 -0.88 -3.31 -10.63
N ILE A 205 0.01 -3.61 -11.57
CA ILE A 205 0.91 -2.65 -12.18
C ILE A 205 0.55 -2.56 -13.66
N MET A 206 0.43 -1.35 -14.15
CA MET A 206 0.25 -1.05 -15.57
C MET A 206 1.23 0.02 -15.99
N VAL A 207 1.69 -0.06 -17.23
CA VAL A 207 2.52 0.96 -17.88
C VAL A 207 1.86 1.28 -19.20
N ALA A 208 1.52 2.53 -19.41
CA ALA A 208 0.94 3.02 -20.64
C ALA A 208 1.88 4.01 -21.32
N ASP A 209 1.82 4.08 -22.64
CA ASP A 209 2.49 5.11 -23.43
C ASP A 209 1.91 6.50 -23.10
N ALA A 210 2.79 7.49 -22.91
CA ALA A 210 2.40 8.80 -22.42
C ALA A 210 1.53 9.59 -23.43
N ASP A 211 1.76 9.40 -24.74
CA ASP A 211 1.08 10.13 -25.80
C ASP A 211 -0.28 9.49 -26.14
N THR A 212 -0.28 8.17 -26.34
CA THR A 212 -1.46 7.43 -26.82
C THR A 212 -2.34 6.92 -25.69
N GLN A 213 -1.82 6.88 -24.45
CA GLN A 213 -2.46 6.33 -23.27
C GLN A 213 -2.86 4.84 -23.41
N VAL A 214 -2.20 4.12 -24.32
CA VAL A 214 -2.42 2.69 -24.53
C VAL A 214 -1.53 1.91 -23.57
N ILE A 215 -2.10 0.91 -22.89
CA ILE A 215 -1.38 0.04 -21.94
C ILE A 215 -0.46 -0.90 -22.73
N GLU A 216 0.85 -0.70 -22.58
CA GLU A 216 1.90 -1.50 -23.21
C GLU A 216 2.42 -2.62 -22.31
N GLY A 217 2.26 -2.46 -20.98
CA GLY A 217 2.65 -3.46 -19.99
C GLY A 217 1.64 -3.55 -18.86
N ALA A 218 1.29 -4.77 -18.46
CA ALA A 218 0.40 -5.00 -17.34
C ALA A 218 0.70 -6.33 -16.65
N THR A 219 0.51 -6.39 -15.34
CA THR A 219 0.54 -7.65 -14.58
C THR A 219 -0.67 -8.53 -14.86
N ASP A 220 -1.81 -7.90 -15.22
CA ASP A 220 -2.96 -8.59 -15.83
C ASP A 220 -2.94 -8.38 -17.35
N SER A 221 -2.57 -9.43 -18.09
CA SER A 221 -2.45 -9.39 -19.55
C SER A 221 -3.75 -9.05 -20.28
N SER A 222 -4.91 -9.19 -19.65
CA SER A 222 -6.21 -8.84 -20.24
C SER A 222 -6.38 -7.34 -20.51
N LYS A 223 -5.51 -6.51 -19.93
CA LYS A 223 -5.52 -5.04 -20.05
C LYS A 223 -4.59 -4.52 -21.14
N LEU A 224 -3.68 -5.36 -21.66
CA LEU A 224 -2.76 -4.96 -22.72
C LEU A 224 -3.50 -4.47 -23.96
N GLY A 225 -3.01 -3.37 -24.54
CA GLY A 225 -3.55 -2.76 -25.75
C GLY A 225 -4.85 -1.96 -25.55
N LYS A 226 -5.39 -1.89 -24.33
CA LYS A 226 -6.53 -1.03 -23.98
C LYS A 226 -6.04 0.38 -23.65
N LYS A 227 -6.92 1.37 -23.81
CA LYS A 227 -6.66 2.72 -23.29
C LYS A 227 -6.92 2.79 -21.78
N LEU A 228 -6.27 3.71 -21.07
CA LEU A 228 -6.48 3.94 -19.64
C LEU A 228 -7.95 4.20 -19.28
N GLU A 229 -8.66 4.94 -20.14
CA GLU A 229 -10.09 5.23 -19.97
C GLU A 229 -10.96 3.96 -19.98
N ASP A 230 -10.62 2.98 -20.84
CA ASP A 230 -11.36 1.71 -20.96
C ASP A 230 -11.26 0.84 -19.69
N VAL A 231 -10.23 1.06 -18.87
CA VAL A 231 -10.04 0.37 -17.58
C VAL A 231 -10.47 1.22 -16.38
N GLY A 232 -11.05 2.39 -16.61
CA GLY A 232 -11.61 3.27 -15.56
C GLY A 232 -10.61 4.26 -14.96
N ILE A 233 -9.51 4.54 -15.67
CA ILE A 233 -8.51 5.53 -15.29
C ILE A 233 -8.63 6.74 -16.18
N SER A 234 -9.05 7.90 -15.63
CA SER A 234 -9.15 9.16 -16.38
C SER A 234 -7.80 9.86 -16.45
N SER A 235 -7.53 10.51 -17.56
CA SER A 235 -6.35 11.36 -17.77
C SER A 235 -6.24 12.51 -16.76
N ASP A 236 -7.37 13.00 -16.23
CA ASP A 236 -7.40 14.06 -15.22
C ASP A 236 -6.76 13.64 -13.88
N HIS A 237 -6.57 12.35 -13.66
CA HIS A 237 -5.95 11.80 -12.46
C HIS A 237 -4.43 11.66 -12.59
N VAL A 238 -3.88 11.86 -13.80
CA VAL A 238 -2.44 11.80 -14.03
C VAL A 238 -1.83 13.11 -13.56
N SER A 239 -1.21 13.07 -12.38
CA SER A 239 -0.48 14.19 -11.80
C SER A 239 1.01 13.95 -11.95
N ALA A 240 1.76 14.98 -12.32
CA ALA A 240 3.23 14.94 -12.27
C ALA A 240 3.78 14.82 -10.83
N ASP A 241 2.92 14.95 -9.82
CA ASP A 241 3.30 14.85 -8.42
C ASP A 241 2.98 13.43 -7.89
N ASP A 242 4.03 12.66 -7.65
CA ASP A 242 4.02 11.24 -7.23
C ASP A 242 3.27 10.94 -5.93
N ALA A 243 2.71 11.94 -5.28
CA ALA A 243 2.25 11.84 -3.90
C ALA A 243 0.75 11.55 -3.74
N THR A 244 -0.05 11.68 -4.80
CA THR A 244 -1.51 11.57 -4.67
C THR A 244 -2.04 10.19 -4.97
N VAL A 245 -2.62 9.55 -3.94
CA VAL A 245 -3.43 8.34 -4.10
C VAL A 245 -4.85 8.74 -4.46
N THR A 246 -5.27 8.41 -5.67
CA THR A 246 -6.62 8.67 -6.16
C THR A 246 -7.48 7.41 -6.00
N GLN A 247 -8.74 7.58 -5.61
CA GLN A 247 -9.71 6.48 -5.61
C GLN A 247 -10.35 6.36 -6.99
N ILE A 248 -10.24 5.17 -7.57
CA ILE A 248 -10.83 4.84 -8.89
C ILE A 248 -11.74 3.63 -8.77
N ARG A 249 -12.54 3.41 -9.78
CA ARG A 249 -13.33 2.18 -9.92
C ARG A 249 -12.87 1.40 -11.15
N MET A 250 -12.17 0.30 -10.93
CA MET A 250 -11.62 -0.56 -11.96
C MET A 250 -12.28 -1.93 -11.90
N ASP A 251 -12.78 -2.45 -13.03
CA ASP A 251 -13.49 -3.74 -13.13
C ASP A 251 -14.63 -3.91 -12.10
N GLY A 252 -15.34 -2.80 -11.79
CA GLY A 252 -16.43 -2.78 -10.81
C GLY A 252 -16.00 -2.75 -9.35
N LYS A 253 -14.70 -2.78 -9.05
CA LYS A 253 -14.11 -2.74 -7.71
C LYS A 253 -13.58 -1.34 -7.39
N HIS A 254 -13.62 -0.98 -6.10
CA HIS A 254 -12.96 0.23 -5.62
C HIS A 254 -11.48 -0.05 -5.42
N CYS A 255 -10.64 0.75 -6.09
CA CYS A 255 -9.19 0.64 -6.05
C CYS A 255 -8.57 2.00 -5.68
N ARG A 256 -7.44 1.95 -5.02
CA ARG A 256 -6.55 3.09 -4.83
C ARG A 256 -5.51 3.05 -5.91
N CYS A 257 -5.34 4.14 -6.61
CA CYS A 257 -4.42 4.29 -7.72
C CYS A 257 -3.35 5.33 -7.40
N MET A 258 -2.11 5.00 -7.67
CA MET A 258 -0.98 5.92 -7.67
C MET A 258 -0.37 5.90 -9.07
N MET A 259 -0.07 7.07 -9.61
CA MET A 259 0.43 7.23 -10.96
C MET A 259 1.64 8.14 -10.98
N HIS A 260 2.54 7.86 -11.92
CA HIS A 260 3.67 8.70 -12.26
C HIS A 260 3.79 8.78 -13.77
N GLN A 261 3.95 9.98 -14.30
CA GLN A 261 4.17 10.21 -15.71
C GLN A 261 5.55 10.81 -15.91
N ASN A 262 6.29 10.22 -16.84
CA ASN A 262 7.47 10.83 -17.46
C ASN A 262 7.21 11.12 -18.94
N ASP A 263 8.25 11.52 -19.68
CA ASP A 263 8.12 11.89 -21.10
C ASP A 263 7.65 10.73 -21.97
N ASN A 264 7.90 9.48 -21.60
CA ASN A 264 7.67 8.30 -22.43
C ASN A 264 6.48 7.45 -21.97
N TYR A 265 6.26 7.33 -20.64
CA TYR A 265 5.21 6.45 -20.10
C TYR A 265 4.53 6.99 -18.86
N ILE A 266 3.35 6.43 -18.63
CA ILE A 266 2.59 6.56 -17.39
C ILE A 266 2.68 5.23 -16.66
N VAL A 267 3.32 5.24 -15.49
CA VAL A 267 3.38 4.08 -14.59
C VAL A 267 2.23 4.17 -13.60
N ILE A 268 1.49 3.09 -13.45
CA ILE A 268 0.27 3.04 -12.65
C ILE A 268 0.35 1.84 -11.71
N VAL A 269 0.15 2.08 -10.42
CA VAL A 269 0.02 1.04 -9.39
C VAL A 269 -1.37 1.14 -8.77
N THR A 270 -2.13 0.06 -8.81
CA THR A 270 -3.47 -0.02 -8.21
C THR A 270 -3.52 -1.06 -7.11
N VAL A 271 -4.31 -0.79 -6.09
CA VAL A 271 -4.55 -1.68 -4.94
C VAL A 271 -6.04 -1.73 -4.65
N GLU A 272 -6.63 -2.93 -4.65
CA GLU A 272 -8.05 -3.09 -4.28
C GLU A 272 -8.28 -2.76 -2.80
N ASP A 273 -9.33 -2.01 -2.49
CA ASP A 273 -9.72 -1.69 -1.11
C ASP A 273 -10.06 -2.94 -0.29
N SER A 274 -10.55 -3.99 -0.94
CA SER A 274 -10.89 -5.29 -0.32
C SER A 274 -9.69 -5.92 0.40
N PHE A 275 -8.47 -5.69 -0.08
CA PHE A 275 -7.24 -6.22 0.53
C PHE A 275 -7.05 -5.73 1.97
N TYR A 276 -7.35 -4.45 2.22
CA TYR A 276 -7.22 -3.85 3.55
C TYR A 276 -8.46 -4.08 4.43
N GLN A 277 -9.65 -4.22 3.84
CA GLN A 277 -10.89 -4.39 4.58
C GLN A 277 -10.97 -5.73 5.31
N GLN A 278 -10.52 -6.83 4.71
CA GLN A 278 -10.61 -8.16 5.33
C GLN A 278 -9.80 -8.26 6.64
N GLY A 279 -8.56 -7.79 6.64
CA GLY A 279 -7.73 -7.76 7.85
C GLY A 279 -8.28 -6.85 8.93
N GLY A 280 -8.79 -5.69 8.54
CA GLY A 280 -9.40 -4.72 9.45
C GLY A 280 -10.66 -5.23 10.14
N MET A 281 -11.55 -5.90 9.42
CA MET A 281 -12.78 -6.48 10.02
C MET A 281 -12.46 -7.53 11.08
N ILE A 282 -11.51 -8.42 10.83
CA ILE A 282 -11.09 -9.45 11.81
C ILE A 282 -10.56 -8.77 13.09
N ALA A 283 -9.73 -7.74 12.96
CA ALA A 283 -9.21 -7.00 14.11
C ALA A 283 -10.34 -6.37 14.93
N ILE A 284 -11.29 -5.68 14.29
CA ILE A 284 -12.45 -5.07 14.94
C ILE A 284 -13.29 -6.13 15.68
N PHE A 285 -13.52 -7.31 15.08
CA PHE A 285 -14.23 -8.40 15.74
C PHE A 285 -13.51 -8.94 16.98
N ILE A 286 -12.19 -9.11 16.92
CA ILE A 286 -11.40 -9.60 18.07
C ILE A 286 -11.44 -8.60 19.22
N VAL A 287 -11.19 -7.31 18.95
CA VAL A 287 -11.22 -6.26 19.98
C VAL A 287 -12.64 -6.07 20.53
N GLY A 288 -13.66 -6.10 19.67
CA GLY A 288 -15.06 -6.05 20.09
C GLY A 288 -15.44 -7.18 21.03
N ALA A 289 -15.06 -8.40 20.71
CA ALA A 289 -15.29 -9.58 21.58
C ALA A 289 -14.58 -9.41 22.93
N TYR A 290 -13.32 -8.95 22.92
CA TYR A 290 -12.56 -8.68 24.15
C TYR A 290 -13.24 -7.61 25.01
N LEU A 291 -13.67 -6.50 24.43
CA LEU A 291 -14.34 -5.42 25.17
C LEU A 291 -15.67 -5.87 25.77
N VAL A 292 -16.45 -6.68 25.05
CA VAL A 292 -17.70 -7.27 25.57
C VAL A 292 -17.41 -8.18 26.77
N LEU A 293 -16.40 -9.04 26.65
CA LEU A 293 -16.00 -9.97 27.71
C LEU A 293 -15.51 -9.21 28.96
N ALA A 294 -14.69 -8.20 28.78
CA ALA A 294 -14.21 -7.32 29.86
C ALA A 294 -15.38 -6.60 30.54
N SER A 295 -16.33 -6.07 29.78
CA SER A 295 -17.53 -5.41 30.30
C SER A 295 -18.40 -6.37 31.13
N CYS A 296 -18.57 -7.62 30.65
CA CYS A 296 -19.28 -8.65 31.41
C CYS A 296 -18.58 -8.99 32.74
N CYS A 297 -17.25 -9.12 32.73
CA CYS A 297 -16.47 -9.36 33.95
C CYS A 297 -16.61 -8.21 34.96
N ILE A 298 -16.47 -6.98 34.49
CA ILE A 298 -16.61 -5.77 35.35
C ILE A 298 -18.02 -5.70 35.95
N THR A 299 -19.06 -5.91 35.17
CA THR A 299 -20.45 -5.88 35.67
C THR A 299 -20.73 -7.01 36.63
N TYR A 300 -20.17 -8.20 36.42
CA TYR A 300 -20.26 -9.32 37.36
C TYR A 300 -19.57 -8.99 38.69
N MET A 301 -18.32 -8.53 38.66
CA MET A 301 -17.53 -8.12 39.82
C MET A 301 -18.25 -7.03 40.62
N PHE A 302 -18.74 -5.99 39.94
CA PHE A 302 -19.51 -4.92 40.57
C PHE A 302 -20.80 -5.44 41.24
N SER A 303 -21.51 -6.33 40.57
CA SER A 303 -22.73 -6.95 41.13
C SER A 303 -22.42 -7.77 42.38
N LYS A 304 -21.30 -8.52 42.39
CA LYS A 304 -20.85 -9.31 43.53
C LYS A 304 -20.52 -8.41 44.72
N VAL A 305 -19.69 -7.37 44.49
CA VAL A 305 -19.31 -6.41 45.56
C VAL A 305 -20.54 -5.70 46.12
N MET A 306 -21.48 -5.30 45.30
CA MET A 306 -22.71 -4.67 45.78
C MET A 306 -23.57 -5.62 46.61
N LYS A 307 -23.66 -6.89 46.21
CA LYS A 307 -24.38 -7.92 46.99
C LYS A 307 -23.73 -8.14 48.35
N GLU A 308 -22.39 -8.28 48.39
CA GLU A 308 -21.63 -8.45 49.66
C GLU A 308 -21.80 -7.23 50.58
N ARG A 309 -21.78 -6.01 50.04
CA ARG A 309 -22.08 -4.79 50.84
C ARG A 309 -23.45 -4.79 51.47
N LEU A 310 -24.47 -5.12 50.68
CA LEU A 310 -25.86 -5.17 51.15
C LEU A 310 -26.05 -6.27 52.21
N GLU A 311 -25.42 -7.45 52.04
CA GLU A 311 -25.44 -8.50 53.05
C GLU A 311 -24.73 -8.06 54.34
N LYS A 312 -23.58 -7.39 54.22
CA LYS A 312 -22.85 -6.84 55.37
C LYS A 312 -23.66 -5.76 56.12
N GLU A 313 -24.28 -4.82 55.36
CA GLU A 313 -25.15 -3.81 55.98
C GLU A 313 -26.33 -4.47 56.70
N LYS A 314 -26.94 -5.49 56.09
CA LYS A 314 -28.03 -6.24 56.71
C LYS A 314 -27.59 -6.95 57.99
N LEU A 315 -26.40 -7.61 57.97
CA LEU A 315 -25.84 -8.29 59.14
C LEU A 315 -25.52 -7.30 60.27
N ILE A 316 -24.96 -6.14 59.94
CA ILE A 316 -24.69 -5.09 60.92
C ILE A 316 -26.00 -4.57 61.53
N TYR A 317 -27.03 -4.37 60.71
CA TYR A 317 -28.33 -3.94 61.18
C TYR A 317 -28.94 -4.96 62.13
N THR A 318 -29.00 -6.24 61.73
CA THR A 318 -29.56 -7.33 62.53
C THR A 318 -28.76 -7.58 63.83
N SER A 319 -27.44 -7.44 63.76
CA SER A 319 -26.56 -7.61 64.95
C SER A 319 -26.71 -6.48 65.98
N ASN A 320 -27.11 -5.28 65.55
CA ASN A 320 -27.16 -4.09 66.39
C ASN A 320 -28.56 -3.63 66.75
N THR A 321 -29.62 -4.23 66.24
CA THR A 321 -31.01 -3.85 66.55
C THR A 321 -31.78 -4.97 67.25
N ASP A 322 -32.67 -4.57 68.08
CA ASP A 322 -33.66 -5.47 68.72
C ASP A 322 -34.82 -5.79 67.78
N GLU A 323 -35.18 -7.05 67.65
CA GLU A 323 -36.19 -7.49 66.68
C GLU A 323 -37.59 -6.95 66.99
N LEU A 324 -37.93 -6.80 68.24
CA LEU A 324 -39.26 -6.32 68.66
C LEU A 324 -39.41 -4.83 68.48
N THR A 325 -38.46 -4.06 69.07
CA THR A 325 -38.59 -2.62 69.17
C THR A 325 -37.92 -1.85 68.05
N ARG A 326 -37.07 -2.47 67.29
CA ARG A 326 -36.21 -1.84 66.26
C ARG A 326 -35.25 -0.77 66.83
N CYS A 327 -35.13 -0.63 68.12
CA CYS A 327 -34.11 0.16 68.78
C CYS A 327 -32.76 -0.54 68.73
N LEU A 328 -31.67 0.15 69.13
CA LEU A 328 -30.39 -0.45 69.27
C LEU A 328 -30.43 -1.48 70.41
N ASN A 329 -29.86 -2.68 70.15
CA ASN A 329 -29.81 -3.73 71.17
C ASN A 329 -28.65 -3.54 72.15
N ARG A 330 -28.58 -4.39 73.15
CA ARG A 330 -27.53 -4.38 74.17
C ARG A 330 -26.10 -4.41 73.58
N HIS A 331 -25.90 -5.17 72.49
CA HIS A 331 -24.59 -5.31 71.84
C HIS A 331 -24.16 -3.96 71.20
N ALA A 332 -25.05 -3.28 70.53
CA ALA A 332 -24.82 -1.93 69.96
C ALA A 332 -24.47 -0.94 71.07
N TYR A 333 -25.24 -0.95 72.14
CA TYR A 333 -25.01 -0.10 73.31
C TYR A 333 -23.60 -0.32 73.89
N GLU A 334 -23.23 -1.57 74.21
CA GLU A 334 -21.89 -1.89 74.74
C GLU A 334 -20.73 -1.48 73.83
N ASN A 335 -20.93 -1.58 72.51
CA ASN A 335 -19.94 -1.14 71.55
C ASN A 335 -19.81 0.38 71.42
N ASP A 336 -20.94 1.09 71.54
CA ASP A 336 -20.96 2.54 71.51
C ASP A 336 -20.37 3.13 72.78
N MET A 337 -20.68 2.56 73.92
CA MET A 337 -20.08 2.95 75.23
C MET A 337 -18.55 2.82 75.23
N LYS A 338 -17.98 1.79 74.61
CA LYS A 338 -16.51 1.64 74.49
C LYS A 338 -15.85 2.72 73.64
N LYS A 339 -16.59 3.35 72.73
CA LYS A 339 -16.12 4.40 71.83
C LYS A 339 -16.40 5.80 72.30
N LEU A 340 -17.08 5.93 73.42
CA LEU A 340 -17.51 7.22 73.97
C LEU A 340 -16.33 8.06 74.39
N ASN A 341 -16.26 9.29 73.87
CA ASN A 341 -15.21 10.23 74.26
C ASN A 341 -15.59 10.89 75.59
N LEU A 342 -14.96 10.49 76.70
CA LEU A 342 -15.22 11.01 78.04
C LEU A 342 -14.82 12.48 78.22
N SER A 343 -14.21 13.11 77.23
CA SER A 343 -13.85 14.53 77.24
C SER A 343 -14.98 15.44 76.73
N GLU A 344 -16.05 14.84 76.21
CA GLU A 344 -17.24 15.58 75.70
C GLU A 344 -18.39 15.43 76.72
N GLU A 345 -19.27 16.45 76.75
CA GLU A 345 -20.47 16.38 77.57
C GLU A 345 -21.50 15.43 76.96
N TRP A 346 -22.00 14.50 77.69
CA TRP A 346 -23.02 13.56 77.29
C TRP A 346 -23.99 13.25 78.44
N VAL A 347 -25.19 12.86 78.11
CA VAL A 347 -26.24 12.52 79.06
C VAL A 347 -26.69 11.08 78.77
N TYR A 348 -26.74 10.26 79.84
CA TYR A 348 -27.30 8.93 79.81
C TYR A 348 -28.68 8.95 80.40
N ILE A 349 -29.70 8.47 79.67
CA ILE A 349 -31.09 8.38 80.14
C ILE A 349 -31.46 6.90 80.22
N SER A 350 -31.82 6.46 81.43
CA SER A 350 -32.38 5.13 81.67
C SER A 350 -33.87 5.22 81.87
N VAL A 351 -34.59 4.41 81.13
CA VAL A 351 -36.06 4.36 81.15
C VAL A 351 -36.52 2.97 81.55
N ASP A 352 -37.45 2.86 82.50
CA ASP A 352 -38.08 1.64 82.91
C ASP A 352 -39.59 1.67 82.66
N LEU A 353 -40.16 0.52 82.23
CA LEU A 353 -41.56 0.44 81.83
C LEU A 353 -42.40 -0.19 83.00
N ASN A 354 -43.18 0.66 83.63
CA ASN A 354 -44.00 0.26 84.77
C ASN A 354 -45.27 -0.49 84.30
N GLY A 355 -45.63 -1.55 85.02
CA GLY A 355 -46.88 -2.28 84.80
C GLY A 355 -46.91 -3.29 83.67
N LEU A 356 -45.73 -3.60 83.05
CA LEU A 356 -45.63 -4.60 81.97
C LEU A 356 -46.13 -6.00 82.39
N LYS A 357 -45.80 -6.45 83.61
CA LYS A 357 -46.32 -7.70 84.14
C LYS A 357 -47.87 -7.73 84.24
N ARG A 358 -48.48 -6.64 84.71
CA ARG A 358 -49.94 -6.53 84.77
C ARG A 358 -50.59 -6.51 83.39
N ALA A 359 -49.96 -5.88 82.40
CA ALA A 359 -50.44 -5.92 80.99
C ALA A 359 -50.41 -7.33 80.47
N ASN A 360 -49.31 -8.06 80.66
CA ASN A 360 -49.16 -9.46 80.22
C ASN A 360 -50.18 -10.37 80.90
N ASP A 361 -50.33 -10.25 82.21
CA ASP A 361 -51.22 -11.12 83.00
C ASP A 361 -52.73 -10.85 82.65
N SER A 362 -53.10 -9.63 82.32
CA SER A 362 -54.48 -9.25 82.05
C SER A 362 -54.92 -9.37 80.59
N TYR A 363 -54.00 -9.18 79.64
CA TYR A 363 -54.28 -9.06 78.21
C TYR A 363 -53.40 -9.94 77.32
N GLY A 364 -52.51 -10.74 77.91
CA GLY A 364 -51.59 -11.61 77.20
C GLY A 364 -50.32 -10.97 76.71
N HIS A 365 -49.30 -11.79 76.35
CA HIS A 365 -47.97 -11.34 75.93
C HIS A 365 -47.97 -10.39 74.74
N MET A 366 -48.90 -10.54 73.81
CA MET A 366 -49.02 -9.61 72.68
C MET A 366 -49.29 -8.17 73.11
N ALA A 367 -50.12 -7.96 74.14
CA ALA A 367 -50.37 -6.62 74.68
C ALA A 367 -49.15 -6.06 75.40
N GLY A 368 -48.34 -6.90 76.01
CA GLY A 368 -47.06 -6.47 76.58
C GLY A 368 -46.05 -6.09 75.50
N ASP A 369 -45.97 -6.84 74.43
CA ASP A 369 -45.11 -6.54 73.28
C ASP A 369 -45.52 -5.20 72.63
N GLU A 370 -46.79 -4.94 72.47
CA GLU A 370 -47.33 -3.64 71.98
C GLU A 370 -46.93 -2.50 72.92
N LEU A 371 -47.00 -2.71 74.23
CA LEU A 371 -46.61 -1.70 75.23
C LEU A 371 -45.14 -1.39 75.16
N ILE A 372 -44.29 -2.43 74.99
CA ILE A 372 -42.83 -2.27 74.81
C ILE A 372 -42.55 -1.50 73.50
N CYS A 373 -43.21 -1.88 72.39
CA CYS A 373 -43.03 -1.17 71.14
C CYS A 373 -43.47 0.31 71.21
N ALA A 374 -44.61 0.57 71.80
CA ALA A 374 -45.10 1.95 71.98
C ALA A 374 -44.12 2.80 72.83
N ALA A 375 -43.56 2.24 73.90
CA ALA A 375 -42.55 2.94 74.67
C ALA A 375 -41.26 3.20 73.89
N ALA A 376 -40.83 2.22 73.08
CA ALA A 376 -39.65 2.37 72.24
C ALA A 376 -39.85 3.43 71.13
N ASP A 377 -41.04 3.46 70.53
CA ASP A 377 -41.39 4.49 69.52
C ASP A 377 -41.42 5.89 70.18
N CYS A 378 -42.00 6.02 71.37
CA CYS A 378 -42.02 7.28 72.08
C CYS A 378 -40.61 7.77 72.41
N MET A 379 -39.71 6.90 72.83
CA MET A 379 -38.29 7.25 73.07
C MET A 379 -37.60 7.64 71.77
N ARG A 380 -37.83 6.92 70.71
CA ARG A 380 -37.25 7.22 69.39
C ARG A 380 -37.70 8.57 68.89
N ASP A 381 -38.98 8.85 68.91
CA ASP A 381 -39.57 10.12 68.47
C ASP A 381 -39.06 11.31 69.31
N SER A 382 -38.82 11.09 70.62
CA SER A 382 -38.38 12.15 71.54
C SER A 382 -36.87 12.42 71.44
N PHE A 383 -36.04 11.40 71.16
CA PHE A 383 -34.58 11.48 71.36
C PHE A 383 -33.73 11.21 70.10
N HIS A 384 -34.31 10.75 68.93
CA HIS A 384 -33.53 10.37 67.76
C HIS A 384 -32.69 11.53 67.18
N GLU A 385 -33.13 12.80 67.35
CA GLU A 385 -32.37 13.97 66.92
C GLU A 385 -31.19 14.31 67.87
N TYR A 386 -31.22 13.85 69.07
CA TYR A 386 -30.26 14.21 70.11
C TYR A 386 -29.28 13.09 70.46
N GLY A 387 -29.60 11.90 70.06
CA GLY A 387 -28.76 10.74 70.43
C GLY A 387 -29.23 9.42 69.84
N LYS A 388 -28.74 8.35 70.45
CA LYS A 388 -29.07 6.98 70.08
C LYS A 388 -30.08 6.39 71.04
N VAL A 389 -31.08 5.72 70.51
CA VAL A 389 -32.09 4.98 71.28
C VAL A 389 -31.99 3.50 70.96
#